data_2c4ab778858d31b49e54d9ab1d8a464b
#
_entry.id   2c4ab778858d31b49e54d9ab1d8a464b
#
_cell.length_a   1.000
_cell.length_b   1.000
_cell.length_c   1.000
_cell.angle_alpha   90.00
_cell.angle_beta   90.00
_cell.angle_gamma   90.00
#
_symmetry.space_group_name_H-M   'P 1'
#
loop_
_entity.id
_entity.type
_entity.pdbx_description
1 polymer ?
#
loop_
_entity_poly.entity_id
_entity_poly.type
_entity_poly.pdbx_seq_one_letter_code
_entity_poly.pdbx_strand_id
1 'polypeptide(L)'
;LIGFVWGNLDKGFRNACKAAQPIVTFFMTISIGAKTDVKTILKAGASGIVLGLISAATAVLFFFIINLLLPKKERNAMGAAIGTTALNSAMTPAAVGEADPTMAQYVDMASAQCATASIITLFLIPFVTAFFDKMMQKKQKGIYSPEGWAHYKVTGEAAPEE
;
A
#
# COMPACT_ATOMS: atom_id res chain seq x y z
N LEU A 1 -5.42 -8.73 15.54
CA LEU A 1 -5.26 -8.46 16.98
C LEU A 1 -4.13 -9.30 17.60
N ILE A 2 -4.10 -10.64 17.41
CA ILE A 2 -3.04 -11.51 17.99
C ILE A 2 -1.64 -11.06 17.56
N GLY A 3 -1.41 -10.84 16.26
CA GLY A 3 -0.11 -10.39 15.74
C GLY A 3 0.30 -9.01 16.26
N PHE A 4 -0.67 -8.11 16.50
CA PHE A 4 -0.40 -6.81 17.10
C PHE A 4 0.08 -6.94 18.55
N VAL A 5 -0.64 -7.71 19.36
CA VAL A 5 -0.28 -7.91 20.78
C VAL A 5 1.06 -8.63 20.89
N TRP A 6 1.22 -9.78 20.23
CA TRP A 6 2.43 -10.60 20.33
C TRP A 6 3.66 -9.91 19.76
N GLY A 7 3.52 -9.24 18.62
CA GLY A 7 4.62 -8.49 18.00
C GLY A 7 5.10 -7.29 18.81
N ASN A 8 4.28 -6.78 19.75
CA ASN A 8 4.70 -5.71 20.68
C ASN A 8 5.29 -6.27 21.99
N LEU A 9 4.88 -7.47 22.41
CA LEU A 9 5.36 -8.11 23.62
C LEU A 9 6.71 -8.82 23.40
N ASP A 10 6.92 -9.44 22.24
CA ASP A 10 8.10 -10.23 21.93
C ASP A 10 8.87 -9.65 20.73
N LYS A 11 10.04 -9.08 21.01
CA LYS A 11 10.95 -8.55 19.97
C LYS A 11 11.51 -9.65 19.07
N GLY A 12 11.74 -10.87 19.60
CA GLY A 12 12.23 -12.01 18.83
C GLY A 12 11.19 -12.43 17.79
N PHE A 13 9.95 -12.60 18.21
CA PHE A 13 8.82 -12.91 17.32
C PHE A 13 8.63 -11.83 16.24
N ARG A 14 8.68 -10.55 16.61
CA ARG A 14 8.60 -9.44 15.66
C ARG A 14 9.70 -9.50 14.60
N ASN A 15 10.94 -9.76 15.00
CA ASN A 15 12.05 -9.84 14.07
C ASN A 15 11.94 -11.05 13.15
N ALA A 16 11.50 -12.19 13.66
CA ALA A 16 11.21 -13.39 12.86
C ALA A 16 10.12 -13.12 11.83
N CYS A 17 9.02 -12.47 12.22
CA CYS A 17 7.95 -12.09 11.30
C CYS A 17 8.45 -11.10 10.23
N LYS A 18 9.26 -10.10 10.60
CA LYS A 18 9.86 -9.17 9.62
C LYS A 18 10.76 -9.89 8.62
N ALA A 19 11.58 -10.85 9.06
CA ALA A 19 12.44 -11.64 8.20
C ALA A 19 11.64 -12.56 7.26
N ALA A 20 10.52 -13.12 7.72
CA ALA A 20 9.65 -13.99 6.94
C ALA A 20 8.77 -13.20 5.93
N GLN A 21 8.49 -11.93 6.19
CA GLN A 21 7.57 -11.11 5.40
C GLN A 21 7.87 -11.11 3.89
N PRO A 22 9.12 -10.94 3.41
CA PRO A 22 9.40 -10.96 1.97
C PRO A 22 9.04 -12.29 1.32
N ILE A 23 9.31 -13.40 2.01
CA ILE A 23 9.03 -14.77 1.52
C ILE A 23 7.52 -14.98 1.42
N VAL A 24 6.78 -14.65 2.49
CA VAL A 24 5.32 -14.78 2.53
C VAL A 24 4.68 -13.88 1.45
N THR A 25 5.14 -12.65 1.31
CA THR A 25 4.65 -11.71 0.29
C THR A 25 4.87 -12.27 -1.12
N PHE A 26 6.02 -12.88 -1.39
CA PHE A 26 6.32 -13.50 -2.68
C PHE A 26 5.30 -14.61 -3.03
N PHE A 27 5.04 -15.54 -2.11
CA PHE A 27 4.06 -16.61 -2.34
C PHE A 27 2.63 -16.06 -2.46
N MET A 28 2.27 -15.07 -1.66
CA MET A 28 0.96 -14.41 -1.78
C MET A 28 0.81 -13.77 -3.17
N THR A 29 1.82 -13.06 -3.65
CA THR A 29 1.78 -12.38 -4.94
C THR A 29 1.60 -13.37 -6.10
N ILE A 30 2.32 -14.50 -6.08
CA ILE A 30 2.15 -15.58 -7.08
C ILE A 30 0.73 -16.15 -7.03
N SER A 31 0.24 -16.49 -5.82
CA SER A 31 -1.11 -17.05 -5.64
C SER A 31 -2.20 -16.13 -6.21
N ILE A 32 -2.02 -14.84 -6.05
CA ILE A 32 -2.93 -13.82 -6.53
C ILE A 32 -2.85 -13.65 -8.04
N GLY A 33 -1.61 -13.57 -8.58
CA GLY A 33 -1.40 -13.51 -10.03
C GLY A 33 -2.01 -14.73 -10.74
N ALA A 34 -1.87 -15.91 -10.16
CA ALA A 34 -2.45 -17.14 -10.70
C ALA A 34 -3.98 -17.16 -10.71
N LYS A 35 -4.63 -16.43 -9.78
CA LYS A 35 -6.09 -16.31 -9.71
C LYS A 35 -6.63 -15.19 -10.61
N THR A 36 -5.76 -14.31 -11.10
CA THR A 36 -6.17 -13.15 -11.91
C THR A 36 -6.32 -13.59 -13.37
N ASP A 37 -7.55 -13.67 -13.84
CA ASP A 37 -7.84 -13.96 -15.25
C ASP A 37 -7.81 -12.67 -16.08
N VAL A 38 -7.00 -12.65 -17.13
CA VAL A 38 -6.92 -11.52 -18.07
C VAL A 38 -8.28 -11.19 -18.70
N LYS A 39 -9.12 -12.19 -18.93
CA LYS A 39 -10.50 -11.97 -19.43
C LYS A 39 -11.36 -11.20 -18.44
N THR A 40 -11.15 -11.41 -17.14
CA THR A 40 -11.84 -10.69 -16.07
C THR A 40 -11.45 -9.21 -16.07
N ILE A 41 -10.16 -8.91 -16.30
CA ILE A 41 -9.67 -7.53 -16.45
C ILE A 41 -10.34 -6.84 -17.64
N LEU A 42 -10.44 -7.53 -18.77
CA LEU A 42 -11.10 -6.99 -19.97
C LEU A 42 -12.60 -6.75 -19.74
N LYS A 43 -13.28 -7.61 -18.99
CA LYS A 43 -14.70 -7.46 -18.61
C LYS A 43 -14.95 -6.25 -17.69
N ALA A 44 -14.02 -5.96 -16.79
CA ALA A 44 -14.12 -4.79 -15.90
C ALA A 44 -14.10 -3.46 -16.69
N GLY A 45 -13.49 -3.47 -17.87
CA GLY A 45 -13.48 -2.33 -18.80
C GLY A 45 -12.99 -1.02 -18.18
N ALA A 46 -13.51 0.08 -18.69
CA ALA A 46 -13.14 1.42 -18.26
C ALA A 46 -13.43 1.70 -16.76
N SER A 47 -14.45 1.06 -16.19
CA SER A 47 -14.82 1.30 -14.78
C SER A 47 -13.78 0.82 -13.79
N GLY A 48 -13.11 -0.31 -14.03
CA GLY A 48 -12.00 -0.78 -13.22
C GLY A 48 -10.76 0.13 -13.32
N ILE A 49 -10.51 0.69 -14.51
CA ILE A 49 -9.43 1.66 -14.72
C ILE A 49 -9.71 2.95 -13.95
N VAL A 50 -10.91 3.47 -14.05
CA VAL A 50 -11.32 4.69 -13.33
C VAL A 50 -11.20 4.48 -11.82
N LEU A 51 -11.64 3.33 -11.30
CA LEU A 51 -11.50 2.99 -9.88
C LEU A 51 -10.02 2.95 -9.44
N GLY A 52 -9.14 2.37 -10.24
CA GLY A 52 -7.71 2.35 -10.00
C GLY A 52 -7.08 3.76 -9.98
N LEU A 53 -7.49 4.63 -10.90
CA LEU A 53 -7.02 6.02 -10.94
C LEU A 53 -7.53 6.84 -9.74
N ILE A 54 -8.78 6.65 -9.32
CA ILE A 54 -9.33 7.27 -8.11
C ILE A 54 -8.53 6.82 -6.89
N SER A 55 -8.22 5.52 -6.80
CA SER A 55 -7.40 4.97 -5.72
C SER A 55 -5.99 5.59 -5.70
N ALA A 56 -5.36 5.75 -6.86
CA ALA A 56 -4.07 6.42 -6.98
C ALA A 56 -4.14 7.90 -6.61
N ALA A 57 -5.20 8.61 -6.99
CA ALA A 57 -5.43 9.99 -6.57
C ALA A 57 -5.59 10.11 -5.04
N THR A 58 -6.24 9.13 -4.42
CA THR A 58 -6.36 9.02 -2.96
C THR A 58 -4.97 8.88 -2.29
N ALA A 59 -4.04 8.16 -2.92
CA ALA A 59 -2.65 8.07 -2.42
C ALA A 59 -1.97 9.43 -2.35
N VAL A 60 -2.15 10.26 -3.36
CA VAL A 60 -1.61 11.63 -3.39
C VAL A 60 -2.24 12.47 -2.28
N LEU A 61 -3.55 12.36 -2.09
CA LEU A 61 -4.26 13.08 -1.04
C LEU A 61 -3.73 12.67 0.35
N PHE A 62 -3.61 11.37 0.62
CA PHE A 62 -3.09 10.85 1.89
C PHE A 62 -1.62 11.22 2.12
N PHE A 63 -0.81 11.26 1.08
CA PHE A 63 0.55 11.77 1.19
C PHE A 63 0.57 13.20 1.79
N PHE A 64 -0.27 14.10 1.29
CA PHE A 64 -0.33 15.46 1.81
C PHE A 64 -0.90 15.51 3.23
N ILE A 65 -1.98 14.80 3.51
CA ILE A 65 -2.63 14.76 4.84
C ILE A 65 -1.65 14.24 5.89
N ILE A 66 -1.00 13.11 5.65
CA ILE A 66 -0.08 12.51 6.62
C ILE A 66 1.12 13.42 6.85
N ASN A 67 1.71 13.98 5.80
CA ASN A 67 2.84 14.89 5.95
C ASN A 67 2.46 16.26 6.55
N LEU A 68 1.18 16.63 6.55
CA LEU A 68 0.70 17.79 7.28
C LEU A 68 0.66 17.54 8.80
N LEU A 69 0.29 16.31 9.18
CA LEU A 69 0.17 15.90 10.59
C LEU A 69 1.53 15.56 11.23
N LEU A 70 2.51 15.13 10.43
CA LEU A 70 3.83 14.74 10.93
C LEU A 70 4.76 15.93 11.14
N PRO A 71 5.60 15.90 12.19
CA PRO A 71 6.69 16.83 12.39
C PRO A 71 7.60 16.89 11.14
N LYS A 72 8.25 18.03 10.92
CA LYS A 72 9.05 18.24 9.69
C LYS A 72 10.15 17.18 9.47
N LYS A 73 10.76 16.69 10.55
CA LYS A 73 11.83 15.67 10.52
C LYS A 73 11.31 14.26 10.16
N GLU A 74 10.04 13.96 10.46
CA GLU A 74 9.45 12.64 10.25
C GLU A 74 8.67 12.51 8.95
N ARG A 75 8.57 13.56 8.17
CA ARG A 75 7.86 13.58 6.90
C ARG A 75 8.51 12.66 5.88
N ASN A 76 7.72 11.79 5.29
CA ASN A 76 8.19 10.77 4.36
C ASN A 76 7.14 10.48 3.27
N ALA A 77 7.48 9.58 2.34
CA ALA A 77 6.60 9.20 1.24
C ALA A 77 5.61 8.08 1.60
N MET A 78 5.61 7.55 2.83
CA MET A 78 4.77 6.40 3.21
C MET A 78 3.28 6.64 3.02
N GLY A 79 2.83 7.90 3.17
CA GLY A 79 1.43 8.26 2.93
C GLY A 79 0.95 7.92 1.52
N ALA A 80 1.83 7.96 0.53
CA ALA A 80 1.49 7.59 -0.85
C ALA A 80 1.23 6.07 -1.02
N ALA A 81 1.83 5.23 -0.16
CA ALA A 81 1.64 3.78 -0.23
C ALA A 81 0.24 3.32 0.18
N ILE A 82 -0.52 4.15 0.91
CA ILE A 82 -1.90 3.86 1.31
C ILE A 82 -2.83 3.71 0.10
N GLY A 83 -2.50 4.33 -1.02
CA GLY A 83 -3.28 4.18 -2.25
C GLY A 83 -3.15 2.82 -2.94
N THR A 84 -2.29 1.92 -2.47
CA THR A 84 -2.29 0.55 -2.96
C THR A 84 -3.54 -0.17 -2.49
N THR A 85 -4.39 -0.55 -3.43
CA THR A 85 -5.48 -1.48 -3.14
C THR A 85 -4.88 -2.86 -2.99
N ALA A 86 -4.92 -3.39 -1.76
CA ALA A 86 -4.51 -4.76 -1.52
C ALA A 86 -5.46 -5.73 -2.26
N LEU A 87 -4.96 -6.88 -2.66
CA LEU A 87 -5.74 -7.89 -3.38
C LEU A 87 -6.91 -8.46 -2.58
N ASN A 88 -6.95 -8.23 -1.28
CA ASN A 88 -8.15 -8.47 -0.47
C ASN A 88 -9.36 -7.68 -0.96
N SER A 89 -9.15 -6.55 -1.63
CA SER A 89 -10.24 -5.77 -2.23
C SER A 89 -11.01 -6.56 -3.29
N ALA A 90 -10.36 -7.44 -4.03
CA ALA A 90 -11.03 -8.29 -5.02
C ALA A 90 -11.88 -9.41 -4.37
N MET A 91 -11.60 -9.77 -3.13
CA MET A 91 -12.38 -10.77 -2.36
C MET A 91 -13.53 -10.13 -1.57
N THR A 92 -13.47 -8.84 -1.30
CA THR A 92 -14.48 -8.12 -0.51
C THR A 92 -15.88 -8.21 -1.12
N PRO A 93 -16.10 -8.06 -2.46
CA PRO A 93 -17.43 -8.21 -3.05
C PRO A 93 -18.06 -9.59 -2.82
N ALA A 94 -17.26 -10.65 -2.85
CA ALA A 94 -17.76 -12.00 -2.56
C ALA A 94 -18.25 -12.11 -1.12
N ALA A 95 -17.47 -11.61 -0.15
CA ALA A 95 -17.87 -11.62 1.26
C ALA A 95 -19.13 -10.75 1.51
N VAL A 96 -19.30 -9.64 0.78
CA VAL A 96 -20.52 -8.83 0.85
C VAL A 96 -21.72 -9.58 0.29
N GLY A 97 -21.57 -10.27 -0.86
CA GLY A 97 -22.63 -11.05 -1.47
C GLY A 97 -23.07 -12.26 -0.63
N GLU A 98 -22.13 -12.84 0.14
CA GLU A 98 -22.46 -13.89 1.13
C GLU A 98 -23.23 -13.33 2.33
N ALA A 99 -22.87 -12.13 2.78
CA ALA A 99 -23.52 -11.48 3.92
C ALA A 99 -24.90 -10.91 3.55
N ASP A 100 -25.06 -10.42 2.33
CA ASP A 100 -26.31 -9.87 1.78
C ASP A 100 -26.61 -10.46 0.41
N PRO A 101 -27.53 -11.44 0.32
CA PRO A 101 -27.90 -12.10 -0.95
C PRO A 101 -28.45 -11.14 -2.00
N THR A 102 -28.97 -9.96 -1.62
CA THR A 102 -29.47 -8.97 -2.60
C THR A 102 -28.34 -8.37 -3.42
N MET A 103 -27.13 -8.38 -2.89
CA MET A 103 -25.91 -7.90 -3.56
C MET A 103 -25.23 -8.95 -4.44
N ALA A 104 -25.66 -10.22 -4.36
CA ALA A 104 -25.02 -11.33 -5.08
C ALA A 104 -24.93 -11.09 -6.61
N GLN A 105 -25.91 -10.42 -7.20
CA GLN A 105 -25.93 -10.10 -8.62
C GLN A 105 -24.79 -9.16 -9.07
N TYR A 106 -24.19 -8.41 -8.16
CA TYR A 106 -23.13 -7.44 -8.46
C TYR A 106 -21.73 -7.99 -8.17
N VAL A 107 -21.60 -9.13 -7.50
CA VAL A 107 -20.32 -9.69 -6.99
C VAL A 107 -19.31 -9.86 -8.11
N ASP A 108 -19.70 -10.47 -9.23
CA ASP A 108 -18.77 -10.77 -10.32
C ASP A 108 -18.21 -9.49 -10.95
N MET A 109 -19.09 -8.50 -11.20
CA MET A 109 -18.67 -7.24 -11.79
C MET A 109 -17.81 -6.43 -10.82
N ALA A 110 -18.20 -6.33 -9.56
CA ALA A 110 -17.45 -5.62 -8.54
C ALA A 110 -16.07 -6.26 -8.28
N SER A 111 -16.01 -7.59 -8.23
CA SER A 111 -14.74 -8.32 -8.09
C SER A 111 -13.80 -8.06 -9.28
N ALA A 112 -14.33 -8.05 -10.50
CA ALA A 112 -13.57 -7.74 -11.70
C ALA A 112 -13.02 -6.29 -11.68
N GLN A 113 -13.82 -5.32 -11.26
CA GLN A 113 -13.43 -3.93 -11.14
C GLN A 113 -12.35 -3.74 -10.07
N CYS A 114 -12.51 -4.35 -8.89
CA CYS A 114 -11.53 -4.31 -7.81
C CYS A 114 -10.21 -4.97 -8.21
N ALA A 115 -10.25 -6.11 -8.92
CA ALA A 115 -9.05 -6.78 -9.41
C ALA A 115 -8.30 -5.89 -10.41
N THR A 116 -9.00 -5.26 -11.35
CA THR A 116 -8.41 -4.33 -12.33
C THR A 116 -7.81 -3.11 -11.64
N ALA A 117 -8.52 -2.51 -10.67
CA ALA A 117 -8.01 -1.39 -9.88
C ALA A 117 -6.74 -1.77 -9.11
N SER A 118 -6.69 -2.98 -8.54
CA SER A 118 -5.52 -3.49 -7.83
C SER A 118 -4.29 -3.60 -8.74
N ILE A 119 -4.45 -4.08 -9.96
CA ILE A 119 -3.36 -4.17 -10.93
C ILE A 119 -2.84 -2.78 -11.30
N ILE A 120 -3.74 -1.83 -11.57
CA ILE A 120 -3.36 -0.47 -11.92
C ILE A 120 -2.60 0.20 -10.77
N THR A 121 -3.09 0.08 -9.55
CA THR A 121 -2.42 0.67 -8.38
C THR A 121 -1.08 0.00 -8.11
N LEU A 122 -0.96 -1.31 -8.32
CA LEU A 122 0.29 -2.06 -8.15
C LEU A 122 1.39 -1.56 -9.08
N PHE A 123 1.03 -1.17 -10.30
CA PHE A 123 1.98 -0.56 -11.24
C PHE A 123 2.23 0.92 -10.94
N LEU A 124 1.19 1.69 -10.65
CA LEU A 124 1.26 3.15 -10.55
C LEU A 124 1.87 3.63 -9.23
N ILE A 125 1.49 3.03 -8.11
CA ILE A 125 1.88 3.51 -6.78
C ILE A 125 3.39 3.46 -6.51
N PRO A 126 4.16 2.45 -6.94
CA PRO A 126 5.62 2.49 -6.77
C PRO A 126 6.27 3.72 -7.43
N PHE A 127 5.80 4.13 -8.61
CA PHE A 127 6.31 5.35 -9.28
C PHE A 127 5.91 6.60 -8.54
N VAL A 128 4.66 6.69 -8.09
CA VAL A 128 4.15 7.81 -7.28
C VAL A 128 4.94 7.91 -5.98
N THR A 129 5.13 6.79 -5.29
CA THR A 129 5.90 6.75 -4.04
C THR A 129 7.36 7.15 -4.26
N ALA A 130 8.03 6.62 -5.30
CA ALA A 130 9.40 6.97 -5.62
C ALA A 130 9.56 8.47 -6.00
N PHE A 131 8.57 9.05 -6.68
CA PHE A 131 8.55 10.48 -6.99
C PHE A 131 8.47 11.33 -5.72
N PHE A 132 7.52 11.00 -4.83
CA PHE A 132 7.38 11.72 -3.56
C PHE A 132 8.56 11.49 -2.62
N ASP A 133 9.14 10.30 -2.62
CA ASP A 133 10.34 10.01 -1.83
C ASP A 133 11.51 10.91 -2.25
N LYS A 134 11.80 11.03 -3.54
CA LYS A 134 12.82 11.94 -4.05
C LYS A 134 12.54 13.41 -3.69
N MET A 135 11.28 13.81 -3.73
CA MET A 135 10.88 15.17 -3.35
C MET A 135 11.11 15.41 -1.85
N MET A 136 10.77 14.44 -1.01
CA MET A 136 10.95 14.54 0.44
C MET A 136 12.41 14.49 0.84
N GLN A 137 13.24 13.65 0.22
CA GLN A 137 14.68 13.63 0.45
C GLN A 137 15.33 14.98 0.21
N LYS A 138 14.93 15.69 -0.85
CA LYS A 138 15.42 17.06 -1.11
C LYS A 138 15.03 18.04 0.01
N LYS A 139 13.82 17.92 0.56
CA LYS A 139 13.36 18.79 1.65
C LYS A 139 14.05 18.43 2.96
N GLN A 140 14.21 17.15 3.25
CA GLN A 140 14.81 16.66 4.49
C GLN A 140 16.31 16.98 4.58
N LYS A 141 17.03 16.98 3.45
CA LYS A 141 18.46 17.33 3.41
C LYS A 141 18.79 18.69 4.04
N GLY A 142 17.85 19.65 4.01
CA GLY A 142 18.03 20.96 4.64
C GLY A 142 17.68 21.00 6.14
N ILE A 143 17.16 19.92 6.69
CA ILE A 143 16.68 19.85 8.08
C ILE A 143 17.63 19.03 8.95
N TYR A 144 18.23 17.96 8.40
CA TYR A 144 19.16 17.10 9.12
C TYR A 144 20.58 17.64 9.12
N SER A 145 21.32 17.37 10.19
CA SER A 145 22.78 17.43 10.17
C SER A 145 23.37 16.50 9.09
N PRO A 146 24.64 16.65 8.68
CA PRO A 146 25.24 15.73 7.70
C PRO A 146 25.13 14.24 8.09
N GLU A 147 25.35 13.94 9.37
CA GLU A 147 25.22 12.58 9.93
C GLU A 147 23.76 12.11 9.94
N GLY A 148 22.85 12.95 10.40
CA GLY A 148 21.41 12.69 10.40
C GLY A 148 20.88 12.48 8.99
N TRP A 149 21.36 13.21 8.00
CA TRP A 149 21.01 13.00 6.60
C TRP A 149 21.55 11.66 6.07
N ALA A 150 22.78 11.27 6.44
CA ALA A 150 23.32 9.96 6.06
C ALA A 150 22.51 8.81 6.65
N HIS A 151 22.10 8.93 7.93
CA HIS A 151 21.20 7.98 8.58
C HIS A 151 19.85 7.89 7.86
N TYR A 152 19.20 9.02 7.58
CA TYR A 152 17.92 9.08 6.89
C TYR A 152 17.95 8.43 5.49
N LYS A 153 19.04 8.64 4.74
CA LYS A 153 19.22 8.03 3.41
C LYS A 153 19.26 6.51 3.45
N VAL A 154 19.78 5.93 4.52
CA VAL A 154 19.92 4.47 4.66
C VAL A 154 18.66 3.83 5.25
N THR A 155 18.07 4.46 6.25
CA THR A 155 16.98 3.88 7.04
C THR A 155 15.60 4.39 6.62
N GLY A 156 15.52 5.57 6.02
CA GLY A 156 14.26 6.29 5.76
C GLY A 156 13.61 6.84 7.04
N GLU A 157 14.29 6.75 8.18
CA GLU A 157 13.80 7.19 9.50
C GLU A 157 14.63 8.37 10.00
N ALA A 158 14.02 9.22 10.83
CA ALA A 158 14.71 10.29 11.49
C ALA A 158 15.85 9.74 12.38
N ALA A 159 17.03 10.38 12.35
CA ALA A 159 18.07 10.04 13.29
C ALA A 159 17.57 10.27 14.73
N PRO A 160 17.94 9.39 15.69
CA PRO A 160 17.63 9.62 17.09
C PRO A 160 18.21 10.98 17.52
N GLU A 161 17.46 11.75 18.28
CA GLU A 161 17.98 12.98 18.90
C GLU A 161 18.99 12.58 19.98
N GLU A 162 20.23 13.07 19.87
CA GLU A 162 21.24 12.96 20.93
C GLU A 162 20.91 13.85 22.13
#